data_157332eb3fb5b7c1168ba991a27f2b77
#
_entry.id   157332eb3fb5b7c1168ba991a27f2b77
#
_cell.length_a   1.000
_cell.length_b   1.000
_cell.length_c   1.000
_cell.angle_alpha   90.00
_cell.angle_beta   90.00
_cell.angle_gamma   90.00
#
_symmetry.space_group_name_H-M   'P 1'
#
loop_
_entity.id
_entity.type
_entity.pdbx_description
1 polymer ?
#
loop_
_entity_poly.entity_id
_entity_poly.type
_entity_poly.pdbx_seq_one_letter_code
_entity_poly.pdbx_strand_id
1 'polypeptide(L)'
;EAIKYLGEHYPIYSNIPLTPDRALAKLEGLAGHLCLDLGEDEFTRGRPHPMIDPMTRTEFFESHIDETTAVILVDVVLGYGSHEDPAGAVADSVIKIREKLASMGRDIVAVASVTGTDKDPQDLKQSIEDLEQAGVIVMPSNAQAVRLVDRIMKTAGL
;
A
#
# COMPACT_ATOMS: atom_id res chain seq x y z
N GLU A 1 -12.14 3.05 -2.28
CA GLU A 1 -12.27 2.16 -3.46
C GLU A 1 -11.93 0.73 -3.09
N ALA A 2 -10.73 0.43 -2.56
CA ALA A 2 -10.30 -0.93 -2.23
C ALA A 2 -11.28 -1.65 -1.28
N ILE A 3 -11.60 -1.05 -0.13
CA ILE A 3 -12.53 -1.64 0.85
C ILE A 3 -13.88 -1.98 0.22
N LYS A 4 -14.40 -1.07 -0.62
CA LYS A 4 -15.71 -1.26 -1.26
C LYS A 4 -15.66 -2.37 -2.31
N TYR A 5 -14.70 -2.29 -3.23
CA TYR A 5 -14.65 -3.21 -4.37
C TYR A 5 -14.18 -4.61 -3.96
N LEU A 6 -13.08 -4.71 -3.23
CA LEU A 6 -12.55 -6.01 -2.79
C LEU A 6 -13.39 -6.63 -1.68
N GLY A 7 -14.00 -5.81 -0.81
CA GLY A 7 -14.85 -6.27 0.28
C GLY A 7 -16.13 -6.99 -0.15
N GLU A 8 -16.54 -6.86 -1.43
CA GLU A 8 -17.64 -7.65 -2.00
C GLU A 8 -17.25 -9.13 -2.21
N HIS A 9 -15.95 -9.42 -2.31
CA HIS A 9 -15.44 -10.75 -2.66
C HIS A 9 -14.56 -11.38 -1.59
N TYR A 10 -13.93 -10.56 -0.74
CA TYR A 10 -12.92 -10.99 0.23
C TYR A 10 -13.19 -10.44 1.63
N PRO A 11 -12.72 -11.11 2.69
CA PRO A 11 -12.78 -10.59 4.06
C PRO A 11 -11.75 -9.48 4.25
N ILE A 12 -12.09 -8.24 3.87
CA ILE A 12 -11.23 -7.06 4.04
C ILE A 12 -11.52 -6.43 5.41
N TYR A 13 -10.52 -6.40 6.27
CA TYR A 13 -10.57 -5.72 7.56
C TYR A 13 -9.91 -4.35 7.49
N SER A 14 -10.47 -3.38 8.22
CA SER A 14 -10.00 -1.99 8.13
C SER A 14 -10.20 -1.25 9.45
N ASN A 15 -9.36 -0.25 9.69
CA ASN A 15 -9.56 0.74 10.75
C ASN A 15 -10.64 1.77 10.40
N ILE A 16 -11.03 1.86 9.11
CA ILE A 16 -12.16 2.67 8.60
C ILE A 16 -13.20 1.77 7.90
N PRO A 17 -13.78 0.78 8.59
CA PRO A 17 -14.58 -0.26 7.97
C PRO A 17 -15.90 0.29 7.42
N LEU A 18 -16.43 -0.33 6.34
CA LEU A 18 -17.77 -0.01 5.83
C LEU A 18 -18.87 -0.64 6.68
N THR A 19 -18.58 -1.74 7.37
CA THR A 19 -19.52 -2.45 8.24
C THR A 19 -18.83 -2.85 9.57
N PRO A 20 -19.55 -2.90 10.70
CA PRO A 20 -18.94 -3.18 12.00
C PRO A 20 -18.23 -4.53 12.10
N ASP A 21 -18.69 -5.55 11.37
CA ASP A 21 -18.11 -6.89 11.34
C ASP A 21 -16.75 -6.94 10.63
N ARG A 22 -16.39 -5.88 9.90
CA ARG A 22 -15.10 -5.70 9.23
C ARG A 22 -14.17 -4.73 9.94
N ALA A 23 -14.56 -4.27 11.11
CA ALA A 23 -13.69 -3.44 11.94
C ALA A 23 -12.46 -4.22 12.38
N LEU A 24 -11.29 -3.60 12.23
CA LEU A 24 -10.04 -4.16 12.68
C LEU A 24 -9.93 -4.02 14.20
N ALA A 25 -10.07 -5.12 14.92
CA ALA A 25 -9.91 -5.14 16.38
C ALA A 25 -8.46 -5.35 16.81
N LYS A 26 -7.70 -6.15 16.05
CA LYS A 26 -6.28 -6.47 16.26
C LYS A 26 -5.63 -6.84 14.95
N LEU A 27 -4.34 -6.52 14.81
CA LEU A 27 -3.53 -6.96 13.67
C LEU A 27 -3.03 -8.41 13.84
N GLU A 28 -2.73 -8.80 15.06
CA GLU A 28 -2.19 -10.14 15.36
C GLU A 28 -3.22 -11.25 15.13
N GLY A 29 -2.83 -12.28 14.37
CA GLY A 29 -3.65 -13.47 14.13
C GLY A 29 -4.85 -13.24 13.23
N LEU A 30 -4.85 -12.16 12.45
CA LEU A 30 -5.92 -11.87 11.53
C LEU A 30 -5.91 -12.85 10.35
N ALA A 31 -7.01 -13.55 10.16
CA ALA A 31 -7.25 -14.38 8.98
C ALA A 31 -8.03 -13.55 7.95
N GLY A 32 -7.34 -12.94 7.00
CA GLY A 32 -7.97 -12.12 5.96
C GLY A 32 -7.04 -11.04 5.42
N HIS A 33 -7.62 -10.07 4.74
CA HIS A 33 -6.89 -9.00 4.08
C HIS A 33 -7.06 -7.69 4.84
N LEU A 34 -6.03 -6.85 4.80
CA LEU A 34 -6.00 -5.54 5.45
C LEU A 34 -6.14 -4.41 4.41
N CYS A 35 -6.95 -3.43 4.74
CA CYS A 35 -6.96 -2.14 4.06
C CYS A 35 -6.94 -1.03 5.13
N LEU A 36 -5.81 -0.35 5.27
CA LEU A 36 -5.57 0.60 6.35
C LEU A 36 -5.43 2.02 5.83
N ASP A 37 -6.06 2.94 6.53
CA ASP A 37 -5.73 4.35 6.47
C ASP A 37 -4.76 4.68 7.60
N LEU A 38 -3.48 4.82 7.26
CA LEU A 38 -2.42 5.16 8.20
C LEU A 38 -2.42 6.65 8.58
N GLY A 39 -3.30 7.43 7.98
CA GLY A 39 -3.52 8.84 8.31
C GLY A 39 -4.48 9.07 9.49
N GLU A 40 -5.17 8.02 9.95
CA GLU A 40 -6.09 8.12 11.08
C GLU A 40 -5.36 8.39 12.41
N ASP A 41 -6.08 8.97 13.37
CA ASP A 41 -5.56 9.40 14.67
C ASP A 41 -4.78 8.31 15.43
N GLU A 42 -5.13 7.06 15.27
CA GLU A 42 -4.46 5.95 15.95
C GLU A 42 -3.00 5.77 15.50
N PHE A 43 -2.68 6.13 14.24
CA PHE A 43 -1.32 6.05 13.68
C PHE A 43 -0.57 7.38 13.72
N THR A 44 -1.30 8.51 13.76
CA THR A 44 -0.70 9.86 13.65
C THR A 44 -0.57 10.57 15.00
N ARG A 45 -1.04 9.97 16.11
CA ARG A 45 -0.95 10.61 17.42
C ARG A 45 0.49 10.79 17.86
N GLY A 46 0.96 12.04 17.84
CA GLY A 46 2.33 12.42 18.15
C GLY A 46 3.34 12.21 17.01
N ARG A 47 2.86 11.96 15.80
CA ARG A 47 3.66 11.79 14.57
C ARG A 47 3.07 12.63 13.44
N PRO A 48 3.89 13.02 12.44
CA PRO A 48 3.37 13.62 11.21
C PRO A 48 2.45 12.63 10.45
N HIS A 49 1.56 13.20 9.63
CA HIS A 49 0.75 12.40 8.71
C HIS A 49 1.65 11.62 7.72
N PRO A 50 1.34 10.36 7.34
CA PRO A 50 2.16 9.55 6.42
C PRO A 50 2.41 10.16 5.04
N MET A 51 1.59 11.12 4.62
CA MET A 51 1.81 11.90 3.41
C MET A 51 3.00 12.87 3.54
N ILE A 52 3.26 13.35 4.77
CA ILE A 52 4.36 14.28 5.08
C ILE A 52 5.64 13.50 5.44
N ASP A 53 5.48 12.46 6.26
CA ASP A 53 6.57 11.60 6.70
C ASP A 53 6.21 10.12 6.45
N PRO A 54 6.87 9.46 5.51
CA PRO A 54 6.55 8.08 5.13
C PRO A 54 6.96 7.04 6.19
N MET A 55 7.64 7.44 7.27
CA MET A 55 8.15 6.52 8.30
C MET A 55 7.06 5.62 8.88
N THR A 56 5.86 6.14 9.14
CA THR A 56 4.74 5.34 9.65
C THR A 56 4.41 4.16 8.72
N ARG A 57 4.40 4.38 7.41
CA ARG A 57 4.17 3.33 6.42
C ARG A 57 5.33 2.34 6.37
N THR A 58 6.57 2.85 6.36
CA THR A 58 7.77 2.03 6.32
C THR A 58 7.85 1.10 7.53
N GLU A 59 7.67 1.63 8.76
CA GLU A 59 7.63 0.85 9.99
C GLU A 59 6.51 -0.20 9.98
N PHE A 60 5.34 0.17 9.45
CA PHE A 60 4.23 -0.76 9.31
C PHE A 60 4.58 -1.93 8.37
N PHE A 61 5.17 -1.65 7.23
CA PHE A 61 5.60 -2.67 6.27
C PHE A 61 6.66 -3.60 6.86
N GLU A 62 7.67 -3.05 7.52
CA GLU A 62 8.75 -3.83 8.13
C GLU A 62 8.23 -4.79 9.22
N SER A 63 7.21 -4.37 9.98
CA SER A 63 6.68 -5.13 11.12
C SER A 63 5.55 -6.09 10.77
N HIS A 64 4.79 -5.85 9.71
CA HIS A 64 3.56 -6.61 9.42
C HIS A 64 3.57 -7.37 8.08
N ILE A 65 4.53 -7.11 7.20
CA ILE A 65 4.66 -7.87 5.97
C ILE A 65 5.58 -9.08 6.21
N ASP A 66 5.02 -10.26 5.98
CA ASP A 66 5.66 -11.55 6.21
C ASP A 66 5.40 -12.53 5.05
N GLU A 67 5.78 -13.80 5.23
CA GLU A 67 5.63 -14.85 4.23
C GLU A 67 4.17 -15.17 3.84
N THR A 68 3.19 -14.68 4.57
CA THR A 68 1.77 -14.83 4.24
C THR A 68 1.25 -13.72 3.33
N THR A 69 2.03 -12.65 3.15
CA THR A 69 1.68 -11.52 2.29
C THR A 69 1.98 -11.84 0.83
N ALA A 70 0.96 -11.82 -0.03
CA ALA A 70 1.11 -12.08 -1.45
C ALA A 70 1.06 -10.79 -2.31
N VAL A 71 0.28 -9.80 -1.89
CA VAL A 71 0.06 -8.56 -2.65
C VAL A 71 0.10 -7.36 -1.72
N ILE A 72 0.78 -6.30 -2.16
CA ILE A 72 0.75 -4.97 -1.54
C ILE A 72 0.10 -4.01 -2.53
N LEU A 73 -0.86 -3.24 -2.06
CA LEU A 73 -1.49 -2.15 -2.80
C LEU A 73 -1.26 -0.84 -2.05
N VAL A 74 -0.69 0.15 -2.72
CA VAL A 74 -0.38 1.46 -2.12
C VAL A 74 -0.82 2.61 -3.01
N ASP A 75 -1.18 3.73 -2.37
CA ASP A 75 -1.36 5.01 -3.02
C ASP A 75 -0.16 5.91 -2.73
N VAL A 76 0.35 6.55 -3.78
CA VAL A 76 1.39 7.57 -3.73
C VAL A 76 0.75 8.89 -4.11
N VAL A 77 0.91 9.90 -3.26
CA VAL A 77 0.33 11.24 -3.45
C VAL A 77 1.45 12.25 -3.56
N LEU A 78 1.49 12.92 -4.72
CA LEU A 78 2.38 14.06 -4.98
C LEU A 78 1.65 15.36 -4.62
N GLY A 79 2.39 16.44 -4.43
CA GLY A 79 1.83 17.77 -4.21
C GLY A 79 2.58 18.60 -3.19
N TYR A 80 2.22 19.88 -3.11
CA TYR A 80 2.71 20.79 -2.08
C TYR A 80 2.22 20.33 -0.71
N GLY A 81 3.10 20.04 0.21
CA GLY A 81 2.76 19.55 1.55
C GLY A 81 2.83 18.03 1.69
N SER A 82 3.07 17.27 0.62
CA SER A 82 3.51 15.89 0.72
C SER A 82 5.04 15.80 0.91
N HIS A 83 5.54 14.62 1.20
CA HIS A 83 6.97 14.34 1.27
C HIS A 83 7.69 14.77 -0.02
N GLU A 84 8.97 15.12 0.06
CA GLU A 84 9.75 15.54 -1.11
C GLU A 84 9.94 14.42 -2.14
N ASP A 85 9.99 13.15 -1.67
CA ASP A 85 10.09 11.95 -2.50
C ASP A 85 9.22 10.81 -1.96
N PRO A 86 7.89 10.87 -2.16
CA PRO A 86 6.99 9.84 -1.67
C PRO A 86 7.07 8.53 -2.47
N ALA A 87 7.47 8.60 -3.73
CA ALA A 87 7.63 7.43 -4.59
C ALA A 87 8.89 6.64 -4.23
N GLY A 88 10.02 7.32 -4.03
CA GLY A 88 11.27 6.70 -3.59
C GLY A 88 11.12 6.00 -2.25
N ALA A 89 10.42 6.61 -1.28
CA ALA A 89 10.15 5.97 0.01
C ALA A 89 9.36 4.66 -0.12
N VAL A 90 8.40 4.58 -1.06
CA VAL A 90 7.67 3.33 -1.36
C VAL A 90 8.57 2.34 -2.08
N ALA A 91 9.33 2.78 -3.08
CA ALA A 91 10.25 1.95 -3.84
C ALA A 91 11.28 1.26 -2.92
N ASP A 92 11.92 2.03 -2.03
CA ASP A 92 12.87 1.52 -1.04
C ASP A 92 12.23 0.47 -0.10
N SER A 93 11.01 0.73 0.35
CA SER A 93 10.27 -0.21 1.19
C SER A 93 9.97 -1.51 0.46
N VAL A 94 9.55 -1.45 -0.81
CA VAL A 94 9.26 -2.64 -1.63
C VAL A 94 10.52 -3.45 -1.89
N ILE A 95 11.66 -2.81 -2.18
CA ILE A 95 12.94 -3.48 -2.37
C ILE A 95 13.33 -4.26 -1.11
N LYS A 96 13.31 -3.61 0.06
CA LYS A 96 13.64 -4.25 1.34
C LYS A 96 12.73 -5.43 1.67
N ILE A 97 11.42 -5.29 1.41
CA ILE A 97 10.44 -6.36 1.62
C ILE A 97 10.75 -7.57 0.72
N ARG A 98 11.03 -7.33 -0.56
CA ARG A 98 11.40 -8.39 -1.50
C ARG A 98 12.67 -9.11 -1.08
N GLU A 99 13.70 -8.38 -0.66
CA GLU A 99 14.94 -8.98 -0.13
C GLU A 99 14.66 -9.86 1.09
N LYS A 100 13.84 -9.36 2.04
CA LYS A 100 13.41 -10.13 3.21
C LYS A 100 12.70 -11.42 2.81
N LEU A 101 11.70 -11.33 1.92
CA LEU A 101 10.89 -12.46 1.50
C LEU A 101 11.65 -13.44 0.61
N ALA A 102 12.56 -12.95 -0.23
CA ALA A 102 13.43 -13.80 -1.06
C ALA A 102 14.30 -14.74 -0.21
N SER A 103 14.77 -14.30 0.96
CA SER A 103 15.49 -15.14 1.91
C SER A 103 14.65 -16.32 2.44
N MET A 104 13.32 -16.22 2.36
CA MET A 104 12.34 -17.23 2.76
C MET A 104 11.79 -18.01 1.55
N GLY A 105 12.33 -17.79 0.33
CA GLY A 105 11.85 -18.40 -0.91
C GLY A 105 10.50 -17.88 -1.37
N ARG A 106 10.12 -16.67 -0.97
CA ARG A 106 8.84 -16.00 -1.30
C ARG A 106 9.09 -14.73 -2.10
N ASP A 107 8.06 -14.28 -2.81
CA ASP A 107 8.01 -12.99 -3.48
C ASP A 107 6.61 -12.39 -3.32
N ILE A 108 6.48 -11.09 -3.56
CA ILE A 108 5.23 -10.34 -3.52
C ILE A 108 4.98 -9.62 -4.84
N VAL A 109 3.71 -9.37 -5.11
CA VAL A 109 3.30 -8.42 -6.14
C VAL A 109 3.00 -7.07 -5.47
N ALA A 110 3.74 -6.05 -5.85
CA ALA A 110 3.47 -4.68 -5.42
C ALA A 110 2.76 -3.91 -6.54
N VAL A 111 1.64 -3.30 -6.20
CA VAL A 111 0.81 -2.49 -7.11
C VAL A 111 0.64 -1.10 -6.51
N ALA A 112 0.78 -0.06 -7.31
CA ALA A 112 0.59 1.31 -6.88
C ALA A 112 -0.29 2.11 -7.84
N SER A 113 -0.87 3.18 -7.34
CA SER A 113 -1.33 4.32 -8.13
C SER A 113 -0.63 5.59 -7.66
N VAL A 114 -0.29 6.47 -8.59
CA VAL A 114 0.30 7.78 -8.29
C VAL A 114 -0.74 8.85 -8.59
N THR A 115 -1.07 9.63 -7.58
CA THR A 115 -1.95 10.79 -7.70
C THR A 115 -1.12 12.05 -7.67
N GLY A 116 -1.08 12.75 -8.79
CA GLY A 116 -0.31 13.97 -8.96
C GLY A 116 -0.44 14.55 -10.36
N THR A 117 0.26 15.63 -10.60
CA THR A 117 0.29 16.36 -11.87
C THR A 117 1.72 16.76 -12.23
N ASP A 118 1.95 17.09 -13.50
CA ASP A 118 3.25 17.63 -13.98
C ASP A 118 3.62 19.00 -13.36
N LYS A 119 2.73 19.58 -12.52
CA LYS A 119 2.96 20.85 -11.84
C LYS A 119 3.32 20.70 -10.36
N ASP A 120 3.29 19.48 -9.85
CA ASP A 120 3.68 19.20 -8.49
C ASP A 120 5.20 19.31 -8.31
N PRO A 121 5.69 19.64 -7.09
CA PRO A 121 7.14 19.77 -6.85
C PRO A 121 7.92 18.51 -7.18
N GLN A 122 7.28 17.35 -7.00
CA GLN A 122 7.82 16.04 -7.36
C GLN A 122 7.57 15.80 -8.86
N ASP A 123 8.56 15.26 -9.55
CA ASP A 123 8.40 14.87 -10.95
C ASP A 123 7.53 13.61 -11.05
N LEU A 124 6.31 13.78 -11.60
CA LEU A 124 5.35 12.67 -11.75
C LEU A 124 5.92 11.51 -12.57
N LYS A 125 6.60 11.84 -13.68
CA LYS A 125 7.16 10.83 -14.56
C LYS A 125 8.28 10.07 -13.88
N GLN A 126 9.20 10.78 -13.23
CA GLN A 126 10.29 10.17 -12.49
C GLN A 126 9.76 9.32 -11.33
N SER A 127 8.75 9.80 -10.60
CA SER A 127 8.09 9.04 -9.53
C SER A 127 7.51 7.70 -10.01
N ILE A 128 6.92 7.67 -11.20
CA ILE A 128 6.42 6.44 -11.81
C ILE A 128 7.59 5.52 -12.20
N GLU A 129 8.62 6.06 -12.85
CA GLU A 129 9.80 5.31 -13.28
C GLU A 129 10.54 4.68 -12.08
N ASP A 130 10.69 5.39 -10.97
CA ASP A 130 11.34 4.89 -9.76
C ASP A 130 10.58 3.71 -9.15
N LEU A 131 9.25 3.79 -9.10
CA LEU A 131 8.40 2.69 -8.65
C LEU A 131 8.52 1.47 -9.57
N GLU A 132 8.47 1.68 -10.89
CA GLU A 132 8.59 0.60 -11.88
C GLU A 132 9.97 -0.08 -11.81
N GLN A 133 11.06 0.68 -11.60
CA GLN A 133 12.41 0.14 -11.42
C GLN A 133 12.52 -0.72 -10.14
N ALA A 134 11.78 -0.38 -9.08
CA ALA A 134 11.66 -1.21 -7.89
C ALA A 134 10.75 -2.44 -8.10
N GLY A 135 10.21 -2.60 -9.31
CA GLY A 135 9.32 -3.72 -9.68
C GLY A 135 7.88 -3.55 -9.19
N VAL A 136 7.46 -2.34 -8.89
CA VAL A 136 6.06 -2.01 -8.59
C VAL A 136 5.29 -1.88 -9.91
N ILE A 137 4.10 -2.45 -9.98
CA ILE A 137 3.19 -2.26 -11.12
C ILE A 137 2.42 -0.97 -10.86
N VAL A 138 2.70 0.07 -11.64
CA VAL A 138 2.02 1.36 -11.51
C VAL A 138 0.80 1.41 -12.42
N MET A 139 -0.36 1.66 -11.83
CA MET A 139 -1.62 1.76 -12.55
C MET A 139 -2.08 3.21 -12.69
N PRO A 140 -2.76 3.57 -13.80
CA PRO A 140 -3.17 4.95 -14.07
C PRO A 140 -4.16 5.55 -13.06
N SER A 141 -4.77 4.72 -12.21
CA SER A 141 -5.67 5.17 -11.15
C SER A 141 -5.81 4.12 -10.04
N ASN A 142 -6.21 4.56 -8.85
CA ASN A 142 -6.53 3.67 -7.73
C ASN A 142 -7.59 2.61 -8.13
N ALA A 143 -8.65 3.00 -8.84
CA ALA A 143 -9.67 2.06 -9.28
C ALA A 143 -9.12 0.95 -10.20
N GLN A 144 -8.16 1.26 -11.07
CA GLN A 144 -7.51 0.26 -11.93
C GLN A 144 -6.53 -0.60 -11.12
N ALA A 145 -5.81 -0.02 -10.17
CA ALA A 145 -4.94 -0.75 -9.26
C ALA A 145 -5.73 -1.79 -8.44
N VAL A 146 -6.85 -1.39 -7.86
CA VAL A 146 -7.75 -2.28 -7.12
C VAL A 146 -8.28 -3.43 -7.99
N ARG A 147 -8.68 -3.16 -9.24
CA ARG A 147 -9.15 -4.21 -10.17
C ARG A 147 -8.04 -5.16 -10.59
N LEU A 148 -6.81 -4.65 -10.72
CA LEU A 148 -5.65 -5.50 -10.99
C LEU A 148 -5.39 -6.44 -9.81
N VAL A 149 -5.43 -5.92 -8.58
CA VAL A 149 -5.27 -6.73 -7.35
C VAL A 149 -6.34 -7.82 -7.28
N ASP A 150 -7.61 -7.49 -7.52
CA ASP A 150 -8.70 -8.50 -7.59
C ASP A 150 -8.39 -9.61 -8.60
N ARG A 151 -7.91 -9.25 -9.80
CA ARG A 151 -7.53 -10.24 -10.81
C ARG A 151 -6.37 -11.12 -10.36
N ILE A 152 -5.36 -10.55 -9.72
CA ILE A 152 -4.21 -11.29 -9.17
C ILE A 152 -4.69 -12.27 -8.11
N MET A 153 -5.50 -11.82 -7.15
CA MET A 153 -6.03 -12.64 -6.07
C MET A 153 -6.87 -13.82 -6.62
N LYS A 154 -7.78 -13.56 -7.56
CA LYS A 154 -8.57 -14.60 -8.23
C LYS A 154 -7.71 -15.63 -8.96
N THR A 155 -6.66 -15.17 -9.66
CA THR A 155 -5.77 -16.06 -10.42
C THR A 155 -4.90 -16.91 -9.49
N ALA A 156 -4.50 -16.35 -8.37
CA ALA A 156 -3.69 -17.05 -7.36
C ALA A 156 -4.52 -17.96 -6.43
N GLY A 157 -5.85 -17.88 -6.47
CA GLY A 157 -6.74 -18.64 -5.59
C GLY A 157 -6.71 -18.16 -4.14
N LEU A 158 -6.46 -16.86 -3.95
CA LEU A 158 -6.39 -16.19 -2.65
C LEU A 158 -7.76 -15.69 -2.20
#